data_61c8b492e79d0735484221eac342a21c
#
_entry.id   61c8b492e79d0735484221eac342a21c
#
_cell.length_a   1.000
_cell.length_b   1.000
_cell.length_c   1.000
_cell.angle_alpha   90.00
_cell.angle_beta   90.00
_cell.angle_gamma   90.00
#
_symmetry.space_group_name_H-M   'P 1'
#
loop_
_entity.id
_entity.type
_entity.pdbx_description
1 polymer ?
#
loop_
_entity_poly.entity_id
_entity_poly.type
_entity_poly.pdbx_seq_one_letter_code
_entity_poly.pdbx_strand_id
1 'polypeptide(L)'
;MKRLAHLGVLAGLVSSLWLAPAIGRYGTATALPEEQVLQILNNVPVFMITNDKGEPLTFEIPNPQDQNKKTQVFTFFISQKDAEGALNAIKTQRPEIGGVARISAAALSGAVKIALESRKNPVVGVDIIPSKPQLEAAVNLLKQSGDLVERDGKILTKEGKPFRGGTPLFFLADSKTGNPIAVEAQVRENGQTRTQRFIPFYFDKMQLQREVDQARQQRPELVKDTGIRVVMLDNLVATMLSTNDPVAGQIQLVQTPEAIQFALQQSGGNNAQRPNQANQPASPQRPNQQGGGQGTNRNR
;
A
#
# COMPACT_ATOMS: atom_id res chain seq x y z
N MET A 1 12.67 -6.78 24.47
CA MET A 1 12.42 -7.75 23.38
C MET A 1 10.90 -7.82 23.18
N LYS A 2 10.39 -6.98 22.30
CA LYS A 2 8.96 -6.95 21.96
C LYS A 2 8.77 -7.78 20.68
N ARG A 3 7.97 -8.82 20.78
CA ARG A 3 7.63 -9.73 19.68
C ARG A 3 6.78 -8.97 18.66
N LEU A 4 7.29 -8.81 17.45
CA LEU A 4 6.48 -8.40 16.30
C LEU A 4 5.52 -9.54 15.98
N ALA A 5 4.25 -9.29 16.19
CA ALA A 5 3.18 -10.16 15.71
C ALA A 5 3.17 -10.09 14.17
N HIS A 6 3.45 -11.20 13.53
CA HIS A 6 3.30 -11.36 12.10
C HIS A 6 1.81 -11.36 11.77
N LEU A 7 1.29 -10.25 11.25
CA LEU A 7 0.02 -10.25 10.52
C LEU A 7 0.26 -10.90 9.15
N GLY A 8 0.10 -12.20 9.09
CA GLY A 8 -0.08 -12.90 7.85
C GLY A 8 -1.47 -12.57 7.30
N VAL A 9 -1.56 -11.58 6.44
CA VAL A 9 -2.73 -11.41 5.59
C VAL A 9 -2.67 -12.48 4.51
N LEU A 10 -3.25 -13.62 4.80
CA LEU A 10 -3.54 -14.63 3.78
C LEU A 10 -4.61 -14.04 2.86
N ALA A 11 -4.21 -13.78 1.63
CA ALA A 11 -5.10 -13.56 0.50
C ALA A 11 -5.93 -14.82 0.25
N GLY A 12 -7.04 -14.92 0.94
CA GLY A 12 -8.08 -15.90 0.75
C GLY A 12 -9.40 -15.17 0.86
N LEU A 13 -9.60 -14.16 0.03
CA LEU A 13 -10.87 -13.46 -0.09
C LEU A 13 -11.84 -14.32 -0.88
N VAL A 14 -12.49 -15.25 -0.20
CA VAL A 14 -13.81 -15.69 -0.62
C VAL A 14 -14.77 -14.63 -0.10
N SER A 15 -14.93 -13.60 -0.92
CA SER A 15 -15.63 -12.38 -0.57
C SER A 15 -17.12 -12.58 -0.66
N SER A 16 -17.75 -12.76 0.48
CA SER A 16 -19.15 -12.38 0.64
C SER A 16 -19.14 -10.90 1.05
N LEU A 17 -19.04 -10.00 0.06
CA LEU A 17 -19.19 -8.56 0.28
C LEU A 17 -20.65 -8.26 0.65
N TRP A 18 -20.89 -7.88 1.89
CA TRP A 18 -22.16 -7.35 2.35
C TRP A 18 -22.05 -5.82 2.35
N LEU A 19 -22.77 -5.16 1.46
CA LEU A 19 -22.94 -3.72 1.50
C LEU A 19 -24.12 -3.39 2.43
N ALA A 20 -23.84 -2.74 3.55
CA ALA A 20 -24.86 -2.24 4.45
C ALA A 20 -24.95 -0.72 4.36
N PRO A 21 -26.14 -0.10 4.27
CA PRO A 21 -26.27 1.34 4.33
C PRO A 21 -25.89 1.85 5.72
N ALA A 22 -25.06 2.90 5.75
CA ALA A 22 -24.54 3.47 6.98
C ALA A 22 -25.58 4.33 7.69
N ILE A 23 -26.41 3.72 8.56
CA ILE A 23 -27.17 4.47 9.56
C ILE A 23 -26.54 4.13 10.92
N GLY A 24 -25.57 4.93 11.35
CA GLY A 24 -24.83 4.75 12.59
C GLY A 24 -24.99 5.93 13.55
N ARG A 25 -25.24 5.64 14.81
CA ARG A 25 -25.19 6.59 15.93
C ARG A 25 -23.77 7.14 16.06
N TYR A 26 -23.63 8.44 15.94
CA TYR A 26 -22.36 9.16 16.07
C TYR A 26 -22.02 9.36 17.55
N GLY A 27 -20.97 8.69 18.02
CA GLY A 27 -20.24 9.12 19.20
C GLY A 27 -19.45 10.40 18.88
N THR A 28 -19.00 11.12 19.90
CA THR A 28 -18.10 12.29 19.74
C THR A 28 -16.81 11.83 19.05
N ALA A 29 -16.72 12.09 17.76
CA ALA A 29 -15.56 11.73 16.99
C ALA A 29 -14.45 12.75 17.21
N THR A 30 -13.25 12.30 17.52
CA THR A 30 -12.03 13.08 17.51
C THR A 30 -11.24 12.76 16.25
N ALA A 31 -10.52 13.74 15.70
CA ALA A 31 -9.58 13.52 14.60
C ALA A 31 -8.67 12.32 14.95
N LEU A 32 -8.31 11.52 13.93
CA LEU A 32 -7.42 10.39 14.19
C LEU A 32 -6.05 10.90 14.65
N PRO A 33 -5.47 10.31 15.71
CA PRO A 33 -4.09 10.54 16.04
C PRO A 33 -3.18 10.23 14.85
N GLU A 34 -2.13 11.02 14.65
CA GLU A 34 -1.15 10.83 13.57
C GLU A 34 -0.64 9.38 13.52
N GLU A 35 -0.41 8.76 14.68
CA GLU A 35 0.03 7.36 14.77
C GLU A 35 -0.98 6.39 14.16
N GLN A 36 -2.28 6.60 14.36
CA GLN A 36 -3.31 5.74 13.75
C GLN A 36 -3.38 5.94 12.23
N VAL A 37 -3.25 7.17 11.75
CA VAL A 37 -3.16 7.44 10.31
C VAL A 37 -1.94 6.72 9.72
N LEU A 38 -0.78 6.81 10.36
CA LEU A 38 0.42 6.10 9.92
C LEU A 38 0.26 4.57 9.97
N GLN A 39 -0.51 4.02 10.92
CA GLN A 39 -0.83 2.58 10.96
C GLN A 39 -1.66 2.14 9.74
N ILE A 40 -2.67 2.92 9.33
CA ILE A 40 -3.46 2.65 8.12
C ILE A 40 -2.56 2.60 6.88
N LEU A 41 -1.57 3.50 6.80
CA LEU A 41 -0.64 3.62 5.68
C LEU A 41 0.48 2.57 5.70
N ASN A 42 0.73 1.93 6.85
CA ASN A 42 1.89 1.04 7.04
C ASN A 42 1.84 -0.25 6.22
N ASN A 43 0.64 -0.70 5.88
CA ASN A 43 0.44 -1.93 5.10
C ASN A 43 0.47 -1.69 3.58
N VAL A 44 0.70 -0.45 3.15
CA VAL A 44 0.75 -0.08 1.74
C VAL A 44 2.21 -0.04 1.28
N PRO A 45 2.65 -1.00 0.44
CA PRO A 45 3.97 -0.95 -0.14
C PRO A 45 4.08 0.16 -1.17
N VAL A 46 5.18 0.88 -1.12
CA VAL A 46 5.65 1.84 -2.13
C VAL A 46 7.09 1.48 -2.50
N PHE A 47 7.56 1.96 -3.63
CA PHE A 47 8.85 1.59 -4.17
C PHE A 47 9.77 2.79 -4.23
N MET A 48 11.04 2.58 -3.90
CA MET A 48 12.09 3.59 -4.01
C MET A 48 13.31 2.99 -4.70
N ILE A 49 14.15 3.83 -5.29
CA ILE A 49 15.42 3.42 -5.84
C ILE A 49 16.47 3.65 -4.77
N THR A 50 17.26 2.62 -4.47
CA THR A 50 18.32 2.64 -3.45
C THR A 50 19.66 2.29 -4.08
N ASN A 51 20.76 2.68 -3.40
CA ASN A 51 22.11 2.22 -3.74
C ASN A 51 22.31 0.76 -3.27
N ASP A 52 23.52 0.24 -3.41
CA ASP A 52 23.95 -1.09 -2.97
C ASP A 52 23.85 -1.30 -1.46
N LYS A 53 23.96 -0.21 -0.68
CA LYS A 53 23.82 -0.22 0.79
C LYS A 53 22.36 -0.15 1.26
N GLY A 54 21.41 0.03 0.35
CA GLY A 54 19.99 0.18 0.67
C GLY A 54 19.59 1.62 1.05
N GLU A 55 20.47 2.60 0.86
CA GLU A 55 20.17 4.01 1.09
C GLU A 55 19.39 4.58 -0.10
N PRO A 56 18.32 5.36 0.13
CA PRO A 56 17.54 5.97 -0.93
C PRO A 56 18.38 6.88 -1.83
N LEU A 57 18.21 6.76 -3.15
CA LEU A 57 18.71 7.76 -4.06
C LEU A 57 17.79 8.98 -4.00
N THR A 58 18.39 10.11 -3.69
CA THR A 58 17.70 11.40 -3.58
C THR A 58 18.22 12.36 -4.65
N PHE A 59 17.42 13.37 -4.97
CA PHE A 59 17.86 14.46 -5.79
C PHE A 59 17.66 15.79 -5.08
N GLU A 60 18.42 16.79 -5.47
CA GLU A 60 18.35 18.13 -4.90
C GLU A 60 17.61 19.07 -5.83
N ILE A 61 16.70 19.83 -5.29
CA ILE A 61 16.01 20.94 -5.97
C ILE A 61 16.29 22.24 -5.23
N PRO A 62 16.20 23.42 -5.89
CA PRO A 62 16.22 24.69 -5.18
C PRO A 62 15.12 24.71 -4.11
N ASN A 63 15.46 25.21 -2.90
CA ASN A 63 14.49 25.28 -1.84
C ASN A 63 13.43 26.35 -2.20
N PRO A 64 12.12 26.02 -2.12
CA PRO A 64 11.05 26.95 -2.48
C PRO A 64 10.98 28.23 -1.62
N GLN A 65 11.52 28.19 -0.39
CA GLN A 65 11.51 29.31 0.54
C GLN A 65 12.82 30.13 0.54
N ASP A 66 13.92 29.51 0.09
CA ASP A 66 15.24 30.14 0.05
C ASP A 66 16.04 29.54 -1.12
N GLN A 67 16.08 30.26 -2.24
CA GLN A 67 16.74 29.78 -3.46
C GLN A 67 18.26 29.54 -3.31
N ASN A 68 18.89 30.08 -2.24
CA ASN A 68 20.29 29.81 -1.92
C ASN A 68 20.50 28.46 -1.22
N LYS A 69 19.43 27.82 -0.80
CA LYS A 69 19.43 26.48 -0.18
C LYS A 69 18.90 25.44 -1.14
N LYS A 70 19.22 24.19 -0.85
CA LYS A 70 18.71 23.05 -1.56
C LYS A 70 17.80 22.23 -0.66
N THR A 71 16.78 21.64 -1.25
CA THR A 71 15.89 20.65 -0.62
C THR A 71 16.24 19.30 -1.18
N GLN A 72 16.54 18.35 -0.31
CA GLN A 72 16.75 16.95 -0.67
C GLN A 72 15.40 16.26 -0.83
N VAL A 73 15.12 15.68 -1.99
CA VAL A 73 13.83 15.06 -2.29
C VAL A 73 13.97 13.54 -2.34
N PHE A 74 13.15 12.88 -1.53
CA PHE A 74 12.94 11.44 -1.54
C PHE A 74 11.81 11.11 -2.51
N THR A 75 12.07 10.20 -3.44
CA THR A 75 11.07 9.78 -4.44
C THR A 75 10.57 8.39 -4.14
N PHE A 76 9.25 8.27 -4.04
CA PHE A 76 8.53 7.02 -3.89
C PHE A 76 7.60 6.81 -5.07
N PHE A 77 7.51 5.60 -5.55
CA PHE A 77 6.62 5.20 -6.65
C PHE A 77 5.51 4.31 -6.10
N ILE A 78 4.28 4.57 -6.51
CA ILE A 78 3.14 3.69 -6.18
C ILE A 78 3.20 2.38 -6.98
N SER A 79 3.75 2.44 -8.19
CA SER A 79 3.88 1.31 -9.11
C SER A 79 5.33 0.83 -9.19
N GLN A 80 5.55 -0.48 -9.03
CA GLN A 80 6.86 -1.09 -9.27
C GLN A 80 7.36 -0.83 -10.69
N LYS A 81 6.46 -0.93 -11.68
CA LYS A 81 6.78 -0.72 -13.10
C LYS A 81 7.32 0.69 -13.36
N ASP A 82 6.76 1.70 -12.67
CA ASP A 82 7.23 3.07 -12.82
C ASP A 82 8.60 3.26 -12.14
N ALA A 83 8.84 2.59 -11.00
CA ALA A 83 10.16 2.54 -10.38
C ALA A 83 11.20 1.84 -11.27
N GLU A 84 10.82 0.76 -11.96
CA GLU A 84 11.68 0.07 -12.96
C GLU A 84 12.01 0.99 -14.14
N GLY A 85 11.03 1.72 -14.65
CA GLY A 85 11.23 2.71 -15.70
C GLY A 85 12.23 3.80 -15.29
N ALA A 86 12.07 4.33 -14.07
CA ALA A 86 12.98 5.33 -13.52
C ALA A 86 14.40 4.76 -13.30
N LEU A 87 14.53 3.54 -12.76
CA LEU A 87 15.81 2.86 -12.59
C LEU A 87 16.52 2.66 -13.94
N ASN A 88 15.80 2.25 -14.97
CA ASN A 88 16.37 2.07 -16.32
C ASN A 88 16.83 3.40 -16.91
N ALA A 89 16.10 4.49 -16.69
CA ALA A 89 16.53 5.83 -17.08
C ALA A 89 17.83 6.25 -16.36
N ILE A 90 17.94 5.97 -15.05
CA ILE A 90 19.17 6.23 -14.28
C ILE A 90 20.33 5.39 -14.83
N LYS A 91 20.13 4.09 -15.11
CA LYS A 91 21.16 3.21 -15.71
C LYS A 91 21.69 3.74 -17.04
N THR A 92 20.82 4.34 -17.83
CA THR A 92 21.19 4.89 -19.14
C THR A 92 21.90 6.25 -19.01
N GLN A 93 21.41 7.13 -18.13
CA GLN A 93 21.92 8.50 -18.02
C GLN A 93 23.11 8.62 -17.07
N ARG A 94 23.19 7.75 -16.06
CA ARG A 94 24.23 7.74 -15.01
C ARG A 94 24.62 6.30 -14.69
N PRO A 95 25.33 5.61 -15.59
CA PRO A 95 25.65 4.18 -15.45
C PRO A 95 26.44 3.87 -14.17
N GLU A 96 27.25 4.81 -13.68
CA GLU A 96 28.03 4.69 -12.45
C GLU A 96 27.14 4.57 -11.19
N ILE A 97 25.96 5.22 -11.18
CA ILE A 97 24.96 5.12 -10.11
C ILE A 97 24.00 3.97 -10.40
N GLY A 98 23.51 3.91 -11.64
CA GLY A 98 22.50 2.93 -12.06
C GLY A 98 22.97 1.49 -12.02
N GLY A 99 24.28 1.25 -12.19
CA GLY A 99 24.88 -0.09 -12.19
C GLY A 99 24.73 -0.82 -10.85
N VAL A 100 24.70 -0.09 -9.74
CA VAL A 100 24.57 -0.62 -8.38
C VAL A 100 23.19 -0.37 -7.76
N ALA A 101 22.39 0.48 -8.40
CA ALA A 101 21.06 0.85 -7.90
C ALA A 101 20.06 -0.30 -8.05
N ARG A 102 19.12 -0.39 -7.11
CA ARG A 102 18.06 -1.39 -7.08
C ARG A 102 16.75 -0.78 -6.59
N ILE A 103 15.64 -1.47 -6.86
CA ILE A 103 14.34 -1.11 -6.32
C ILE A 103 14.19 -1.77 -4.95
N SER A 104 13.75 -0.99 -3.97
CA SER A 104 13.44 -1.45 -2.62
C SER A 104 12.00 -1.09 -2.26
N ALA A 105 11.29 -2.00 -1.60
CA ALA A 105 9.97 -1.73 -1.06
C ALA A 105 10.09 -1.01 0.29
N ALA A 106 9.21 -0.05 0.52
CA ALA A 106 9.05 0.65 1.78
C ALA A 106 7.55 0.76 2.13
N ALA A 107 7.22 1.11 3.36
CA ALA A 107 5.85 1.40 3.73
C ALA A 107 5.49 2.85 3.37
N LEU A 108 4.28 3.08 2.86
CA LEU A 108 3.76 4.42 2.57
C LEU A 108 3.75 5.32 3.81
N SER A 109 3.56 4.74 5.00
CA SER A 109 3.64 5.46 6.27
C SER A 109 4.99 6.19 6.45
N GLY A 110 6.09 5.59 6.01
CA GLY A 110 7.42 6.22 6.04
C GLY A 110 7.49 7.44 5.14
N ALA A 111 7.00 7.34 3.90
CA ALA A 111 6.95 8.46 2.96
C ALA A 111 6.07 9.61 3.50
N VAL A 112 4.88 9.29 4.02
CA VAL A 112 3.97 10.30 4.59
C VAL A 112 4.55 10.93 5.85
N LYS A 113 5.22 10.16 6.71
CA LYS A 113 5.90 10.70 7.89
C LYS A 113 6.96 11.74 7.50
N ILE A 114 7.82 11.44 6.52
CA ILE A 114 8.79 12.40 6.00
C ILE A 114 8.08 13.63 5.42
N ALA A 115 6.97 13.46 4.69
CA ALA A 115 6.19 14.55 4.14
C ALA A 115 5.58 15.46 5.22
N LEU A 116 5.11 14.89 6.34
CA LEU A 116 4.58 15.66 7.48
C LEU A 116 5.69 16.42 8.20
N GLU A 117 6.85 15.80 8.38
CA GLU A 117 8.04 16.42 8.99
C GLU A 117 8.60 17.55 8.10
N SER A 118 8.60 17.38 6.77
CA SER A 118 9.09 18.37 5.82
C SER A 118 8.28 19.67 5.83
N ARG A 119 7.00 19.63 6.21
CA ARG A 119 6.19 20.83 6.42
C ARG A 119 6.75 21.72 7.53
N LYS A 120 7.43 21.14 8.52
CA LYS A 120 8.06 21.85 9.64
C LYS A 120 9.51 22.26 9.31
N ASN A 121 10.17 21.49 8.43
CA ASN A 121 11.55 21.71 8.02
C ASN A 121 11.71 21.50 6.50
N PRO A 122 11.71 22.55 5.67
CA PRO A 122 11.70 22.45 4.21
C PRO A 122 13.04 22.03 3.57
N VAL A 123 14.02 21.58 4.37
CA VAL A 123 15.30 21.06 3.87
C VAL A 123 15.12 19.68 3.22
N VAL A 124 14.05 18.97 3.60
CA VAL A 124 13.70 17.64 3.07
C VAL A 124 12.35 17.73 2.37
N GLY A 125 12.23 17.10 1.20
CA GLY A 125 10.99 16.96 0.44
C GLY A 125 10.67 15.49 0.17
N VAL A 126 9.40 15.23 -0.13
CA VAL A 126 8.93 13.92 -0.56
C VAL A 126 8.11 14.10 -1.84
N ASP A 127 8.38 13.24 -2.81
CA ASP A 127 7.59 13.10 -4.01
C ASP A 127 7.04 11.66 -4.07
N ILE A 128 5.71 11.52 -4.10
CA ILE A 128 5.03 10.24 -4.24
C ILE A 128 4.44 10.19 -5.65
N ILE A 129 5.13 9.50 -6.54
CA ILE A 129 4.81 9.44 -7.96
C ILE A 129 3.70 8.41 -8.20
N PRO A 130 2.51 8.86 -8.65
CA PRO A 130 1.43 7.97 -9.04
C PRO A 130 1.75 7.28 -10.37
N SER A 131 1.11 6.15 -10.63
CA SER A 131 1.11 5.57 -11.98
C SER A 131 0.42 6.53 -12.96
N LYS A 132 1.07 6.78 -14.10
CA LYS A 132 0.55 7.70 -15.13
C LYS A 132 -0.87 7.35 -15.59
N PRO A 133 -1.22 6.08 -15.90
CA PRO A 133 -2.59 5.72 -16.27
C PRO A 133 -3.61 6.05 -15.18
N GLN A 134 -3.23 5.91 -13.91
CA GLN A 134 -4.14 6.20 -12.81
C GLN A 134 -4.35 7.71 -12.63
N LEU A 135 -3.30 8.51 -12.82
CA LEU A 135 -3.44 9.97 -12.81
C LEU A 135 -4.34 10.46 -13.95
N GLU A 136 -4.18 9.92 -15.16
CA GLU A 136 -5.03 10.23 -16.31
C GLU A 136 -6.50 9.84 -16.04
N ALA A 137 -6.73 8.65 -15.47
CA ALA A 137 -8.07 8.21 -15.10
C ALA A 137 -8.72 9.13 -14.04
N ALA A 138 -7.92 9.59 -13.07
CA ALA A 138 -8.36 10.53 -12.04
C ALA A 138 -8.74 11.89 -12.62
N VAL A 139 -7.91 12.45 -13.50
CA VAL A 139 -8.18 13.72 -14.18
C VAL A 139 -9.48 13.64 -14.98
N ASN A 140 -9.72 12.53 -15.69
CA ASN A 140 -10.94 12.32 -16.43
C ASN A 140 -12.18 12.28 -15.51
N LEU A 141 -12.12 11.57 -14.38
CA LEU A 141 -13.22 11.54 -13.41
C LEU A 141 -13.49 12.93 -12.81
N LEU A 142 -12.43 13.67 -12.43
CA LEU A 142 -12.56 15.01 -11.87
C LEU A 142 -13.09 16.03 -12.88
N LYS A 143 -12.75 15.88 -14.18
CA LYS A 143 -13.37 16.68 -15.24
C LYS A 143 -14.85 16.36 -15.41
N GLN A 144 -15.23 15.07 -15.37
CA GLN A 144 -16.62 14.64 -15.47
C GLN A 144 -17.48 15.13 -14.29
N SER A 145 -16.91 15.19 -13.09
CA SER A 145 -17.61 15.74 -11.91
C SER A 145 -17.62 17.27 -11.84
N GLY A 146 -16.88 17.96 -12.71
CA GLY A 146 -16.75 19.43 -12.70
C GLY A 146 -15.76 19.96 -11.65
N ASP A 147 -15.02 19.09 -10.96
CA ASP A 147 -14.00 19.49 -9.99
C ASP A 147 -12.73 20.01 -10.67
N LEU A 148 -12.48 19.59 -11.92
CA LEU A 148 -11.45 20.12 -12.79
C LEU A 148 -12.06 20.67 -14.09
N VAL A 149 -11.49 21.77 -14.54
CA VAL A 149 -11.82 22.40 -15.83
C VAL A 149 -10.55 22.62 -16.63
N GLU A 150 -10.67 22.52 -17.96
CA GLU A 150 -9.56 22.84 -18.85
C GLU A 150 -9.80 24.23 -19.46
N ARG A 151 -8.83 25.12 -19.32
CA ARG A 151 -8.84 26.46 -19.92
C ARG A 151 -7.43 26.77 -20.45
N ASP A 152 -7.37 27.18 -21.72
CA ASP A 152 -6.12 27.55 -22.39
C ASP A 152 -5.03 26.45 -22.29
N GLY A 153 -5.42 25.18 -22.42
CA GLY A 153 -4.54 24.02 -22.32
C GLY A 153 -4.01 23.74 -20.89
N LYS A 154 -4.56 24.42 -19.88
CA LYS A 154 -4.20 24.21 -18.48
C LYS A 154 -5.35 23.54 -17.73
N ILE A 155 -5.00 22.58 -16.89
CA ILE A 155 -5.97 21.95 -15.98
C ILE A 155 -6.02 22.75 -14.69
N LEU A 156 -7.21 23.24 -14.37
CA LEU A 156 -7.48 24.07 -13.21
C LEU A 156 -8.51 23.38 -12.31
N THR A 157 -8.44 23.62 -11.01
CA THR A 157 -9.55 23.29 -10.09
C THR A 157 -10.76 24.18 -10.37
N LYS A 158 -11.93 23.80 -9.87
CA LYS A 158 -13.16 24.62 -9.99
C LYS A 158 -13.00 26.05 -9.43
N GLU A 159 -12.06 26.25 -8.47
CA GLU A 159 -11.70 27.56 -7.94
C GLU A 159 -10.71 28.33 -8.84
N GLY A 160 -10.32 27.78 -9.98
CA GLY A 160 -9.40 28.41 -10.94
C GLY A 160 -7.92 28.29 -10.59
N LYS A 161 -7.55 27.46 -9.62
CA LYS A 161 -6.14 27.22 -9.26
C LYS A 161 -5.55 26.12 -10.15
N PRO A 162 -4.26 26.21 -10.51
CA PRO A 162 -3.59 25.12 -11.26
C PRO A 162 -3.69 23.78 -10.51
N PHE A 163 -4.12 22.75 -11.21
CA PHE A 163 -4.10 21.40 -10.68
C PHE A 163 -2.65 20.87 -10.67
N ARG A 164 -2.16 20.47 -9.51
CA ARG A 164 -0.77 20.03 -9.31
C ARG A 164 -0.57 18.53 -9.41
N GLY A 165 -1.64 17.79 -9.71
CA GLY A 165 -1.58 16.32 -9.66
C GLY A 165 -1.66 15.80 -8.23
N GLY A 166 -1.04 14.65 -8.00
CA GLY A 166 -1.02 13.93 -6.74
C GLY A 166 -1.28 12.44 -6.95
N THR A 167 -1.21 11.65 -5.90
CA THR A 167 -1.50 10.22 -5.95
C THR A 167 -3.01 9.99 -5.82
N PRO A 168 -3.69 9.53 -6.89
CA PRO A 168 -5.13 9.30 -6.85
C PRO A 168 -5.48 8.01 -6.09
N LEU A 169 -6.58 8.06 -5.38
CA LEU A 169 -7.24 6.95 -4.72
C LEU A 169 -8.70 6.89 -5.19
N PHE A 170 -9.10 5.74 -5.69
CA PHE A 170 -10.44 5.50 -6.22
C PHE A 170 -11.29 4.77 -5.19
N PHE A 171 -12.55 5.16 -5.08
CA PHE A 171 -13.48 4.55 -4.15
C PHE A 171 -14.89 4.50 -4.74
N LEU A 172 -15.70 3.59 -4.25
CA LEU A 172 -17.11 3.53 -4.58
C LEU A 172 -17.87 4.50 -3.67
N ALA A 173 -18.72 5.33 -4.27
CA ALA A 173 -19.52 6.31 -3.56
C ALA A 173 -21.00 6.20 -3.94
N ASP A 174 -21.87 6.58 -3.02
CA ASP A 174 -23.27 6.84 -3.31
C ASP A 174 -23.38 8.00 -4.30
N SER A 175 -24.14 7.80 -5.39
CA SER A 175 -24.23 8.76 -6.50
C SER A 175 -24.92 10.06 -6.11
N LYS A 176 -25.80 10.04 -5.10
CA LYS A 176 -26.58 11.20 -4.67
C LYS A 176 -25.82 12.05 -3.65
N THR A 177 -25.20 11.39 -2.67
CA THR A 177 -24.54 12.08 -1.56
C THR A 177 -23.05 12.26 -1.80
N GLY A 178 -22.43 11.44 -2.65
CA GLY A 178 -20.98 11.39 -2.85
C GLY A 178 -20.24 10.70 -1.70
N ASN A 179 -20.92 10.20 -0.68
CA ASN A 179 -20.31 9.56 0.47
C ASN A 179 -19.69 8.20 0.09
N PRO A 180 -18.50 7.86 0.61
CA PRO A 180 -17.89 6.57 0.38
C PRO A 180 -18.77 5.43 0.89
N ILE A 181 -18.80 4.33 0.13
CA ILE A 181 -19.52 3.10 0.49
C ILE A 181 -18.62 2.25 1.38
N ALA A 182 -19.13 1.90 2.57
CA ALA A 182 -18.48 0.93 3.43
C ALA A 182 -18.89 -0.50 3.01
N VAL A 183 -17.94 -1.41 3.09
CA VAL A 183 -18.12 -2.84 2.83
C VAL A 183 -17.85 -3.63 4.12
N GLU A 184 -18.51 -4.78 4.24
CA GLU A 184 -18.28 -5.72 5.33
C GLU A 184 -17.54 -6.94 4.79
N ALA A 185 -16.48 -7.34 5.48
CA ALA A 185 -15.78 -8.58 5.19
C ALA A 185 -15.53 -9.38 6.46
N GLN A 186 -15.45 -10.69 6.30
CA GLN A 186 -15.01 -11.57 7.35
C GLN A 186 -13.49 -11.58 7.40
N VAL A 187 -12.92 -11.08 8.48
CA VAL A 187 -11.48 -11.12 8.76
C VAL A 187 -11.19 -12.17 9.82
N ARG A 188 -10.14 -12.95 9.60
CA ARG A 188 -9.67 -13.93 10.58
C ARG A 188 -8.55 -13.34 11.41
N GLU A 189 -8.81 -13.13 12.69
CA GLU A 189 -7.86 -12.58 13.64
C GLU A 189 -7.73 -13.53 14.84
N ASN A 190 -6.51 -13.92 15.18
CA ASN A 190 -6.24 -14.87 16.30
C ASN A 190 -7.07 -16.15 16.25
N GLY A 191 -7.32 -16.67 15.04
CA GLY A 191 -8.12 -17.89 14.84
C GLY A 191 -9.64 -17.68 14.89
N GLN A 192 -10.11 -16.48 15.23
CA GLN A 192 -11.54 -16.12 15.25
C GLN A 192 -11.93 -15.36 14.00
N THR A 193 -13.09 -15.66 13.44
CA THR A 193 -13.67 -14.91 12.33
C THR A 193 -14.55 -13.80 12.90
N ARG A 194 -14.26 -12.56 12.48
CA ARG A 194 -15.06 -11.37 12.82
C ARG A 194 -15.53 -10.69 11.55
N THR A 195 -16.73 -10.14 11.58
CA THR A 195 -17.18 -9.21 10.55
C THR A 195 -16.58 -7.84 10.84
N GLN A 196 -15.79 -7.31 9.90
CA GLN A 196 -15.23 -5.98 10.00
C GLN A 196 -15.80 -5.12 8.88
N ARG A 197 -16.14 -3.88 9.20
CA ARG A 197 -16.58 -2.87 8.26
C ARG A 197 -15.41 -1.95 7.92
N PHE A 198 -15.20 -1.68 6.63
CA PHE A 198 -14.17 -0.78 6.14
C PHE A 198 -14.60 -0.07 4.86
N ILE A 199 -13.90 1.01 4.55
CA ILE A 199 -14.09 1.80 3.33
C ILE A 199 -12.83 1.63 2.48
N PRO A 200 -12.91 0.87 1.38
CA PRO A 200 -11.74 0.61 0.54
C PRO A 200 -11.47 1.78 -0.41
N PHE A 201 -10.21 2.21 -0.43
CA PHE A 201 -9.67 3.17 -1.39
C PHE A 201 -8.56 2.49 -2.21
N TYR A 202 -8.72 2.43 -3.51
CA TYR A 202 -7.88 1.67 -4.43
C TYR A 202 -6.87 2.57 -5.13
N PHE A 203 -5.64 2.14 -5.25
CA PHE A 203 -4.63 2.79 -6.09
C PHE A 203 -4.83 2.49 -7.58
N ASP A 204 -5.58 1.47 -7.93
CA ASP A 204 -5.91 1.09 -9.30
C ASP A 204 -7.41 1.13 -9.55
N LYS A 205 -7.82 2.04 -10.47
CA LYS A 205 -9.23 2.20 -10.88
C LYS A 205 -9.79 0.92 -11.50
N MET A 206 -8.98 0.21 -12.30
CA MET A 206 -9.44 -0.99 -13.00
C MET A 206 -9.67 -2.16 -12.03
N GLN A 207 -8.90 -2.21 -10.94
CA GLN A 207 -9.16 -3.18 -9.87
C GLN A 207 -10.53 -2.92 -9.24
N LEU A 208 -10.80 -1.69 -8.83
CA LEU A 208 -12.11 -1.31 -8.28
C LEU A 208 -13.23 -1.57 -9.29
N GLN A 209 -13.03 -1.22 -10.58
CA GLN A 209 -14.04 -1.43 -11.63
C GLN A 209 -14.40 -2.92 -11.76
N ARG A 210 -13.40 -3.82 -11.74
CA ARG A 210 -13.66 -5.28 -11.80
C ARG A 210 -14.49 -5.76 -10.61
N GLU A 211 -14.20 -5.27 -9.41
CA GLU A 211 -14.96 -5.64 -8.20
C GLU A 211 -16.41 -5.12 -8.26
N VAL A 212 -16.61 -3.89 -8.76
CA VAL A 212 -17.94 -3.32 -8.96
C VAL A 212 -18.71 -4.11 -10.03
N ASP A 213 -18.07 -4.49 -11.13
CA ASP A 213 -18.72 -5.25 -12.21
C ASP A 213 -19.09 -6.67 -11.75
N GLN A 214 -18.25 -7.30 -10.92
CA GLN A 214 -18.56 -8.57 -10.29
C GLN A 214 -19.74 -8.43 -9.30
N ALA A 215 -19.74 -7.38 -8.47
CA ALA A 215 -20.85 -7.10 -7.56
C ALA A 215 -22.15 -6.85 -8.34
N ARG A 216 -22.09 -6.14 -9.47
CA ARG A 216 -23.26 -5.88 -10.33
C ARG A 216 -23.86 -7.16 -10.92
N GLN A 217 -23.04 -8.16 -11.21
CA GLN A 217 -23.50 -9.46 -11.70
C GLN A 217 -24.11 -10.31 -10.59
N GLN A 218 -23.55 -10.28 -9.40
CA GLN A 218 -23.97 -11.13 -8.28
C GLN A 218 -25.07 -10.51 -7.43
N ARG A 219 -25.04 -9.19 -7.22
CA ARG A 219 -25.93 -8.43 -6.34
C ARG A 219 -26.14 -7.00 -6.89
N PRO A 220 -26.88 -6.85 -7.98
CA PRO A 220 -27.06 -5.55 -8.65
C PRO A 220 -27.61 -4.46 -7.75
N GLU A 221 -28.44 -4.82 -6.76
CA GLU A 221 -29.04 -3.90 -5.79
C GLU A 221 -28.01 -3.14 -4.96
N LEU A 222 -26.86 -3.74 -4.70
CA LEU A 222 -25.80 -3.15 -3.85
C LEU A 222 -25.02 -2.03 -4.55
N VAL A 223 -25.00 -2.05 -5.87
CA VAL A 223 -24.20 -1.09 -6.67
C VAL A 223 -25.07 -0.23 -7.59
N LYS A 224 -26.40 -0.30 -7.47
CA LYS A 224 -27.36 0.36 -8.36
C LYS A 224 -27.19 1.88 -8.39
N ASP A 225 -27.08 2.50 -7.22
CA ASP A 225 -27.01 3.95 -7.07
C ASP A 225 -25.60 4.39 -6.65
N THR A 226 -24.57 3.73 -7.18
CA THR A 226 -23.17 4.02 -6.84
C THR A 226 -22.36 4.42 -8.06
N GLY A 227 -21.26 5.13 -7.82
CA GLY A 227 -20.30 5.53 -8.83
C GLY A 227 -18.87 5.56 -8.31
N ILE A 228 -17.91 5.36 -9.20
CA ILE A 228 -16.49 5.49 -8.83
C ILE A 228 -16.16 6.97 -8.74
N ARG A 229 -15.59 7.35 -7.60
CA ARG A 229 -15.05 8.69 -7.31
C ARG A 229 -13.55 8.59 -7.06
N VAL A 230 -12.92 9.76 -7.00
CA VAL A 230 -11.48 9.87 -6.76
C VAL A 230 -11.20 10.97 -5.73
N VAL A 231 -10.20 10.70 -4.89
CA VAL A 231 -9.60 11.69 -3.96
C VAL A 231 -8.09 11.59 -4.09
N MET A 232 -7.36 12.67 -3.87
CA MET A 232 -5.89 12.62 -3.79
C MET A 232 -5.46 12.14 -2.41
N LEU A 233 -4.39 11.35 -2.34
CA LEU A 233 -3.85 10.77 -1.10
C LEU A 233 -3.55 11.83 -0.04
N ASP A 234 -2.96 12.96 -0.44
CA ASP A 234 -2.65 14.07 0.46
C ASP A 234 -3.91 14.69 1.07
N ASN A 235 -4.99 14.81 0.28
CA ASN A 235 -6.28 15.28 0.77
C ASN A 235 -6.93 14.27 1.73
N LEU A 236 -6.84 12.96 1.42
CA LEU A 236 -7.35 11.91 2.30
C LEU A 236 -6.61 11.91 3.65
N VAL A 237 -5.26 11.97 3.61
CA VAL A 237 -4.44 12.05 4.82
C VAL A 237 -4.76 13.32 5.62
N ALA A 238 -4.87 14.48 4.95
CA ALA A 238 -5.26 15.72 5.61
C ALA A 238 -6.64 15.63 6.27
N THR A 239 -7.60 14.99 5.60
CA THR A 239 -8.94 14.74 6.14
C THR A 239 -8.87 13.86 7.40
N MET A 240 -8.16 12.72 7.34
CA MET A 240 -8.01 11.84 8.50
C MET A 240 -7.39 12.54 9.72
N LEU A 241 -6.45 13.46 9.49
CA LEU A 241 -5.75 14.22 10.54
C LEU A 241 -6.55 15.41 11.08
N SER A 242 -7.52 15.95 10.33
CA SER A 242 -8.18 17.21 10.67
C SER A 242 -9.66 17.08 11.01
N THR A 243 -10.32 16.00 10.59
CA THR A 243 -11.76 15.84 10.79
C THR A 243 -12.07 14.85 11.91
N ASN A 244 -13.12 15.20 12.67
CA ASN A 244 -13.70 14.30 13.68
C ASN A 244 -14.68 13.30 13.03
N ASP A 245 -14.33 12.75 11.86
CA ASP A 245 -15.17 11.78 11.17
C ASP A 245 -14.95 10.37 11.75
N PRO A 246 -15.95 9.74 12.38
CA PRO A 246 -15.83 8.40 12.94
C PRO A 246 -15.56 7.34 11.86
N VAL A 247 -15.75 7.69 10.60
CA VAL A 247 -15.54 6.81 9.44
C VAL A 247 -14.05 6.76 9.05
N ALA A 248 -13.26 7.74 9.47
CA ALA A 248 -11.84 7.81 9.12
C ALA A 248 -11.04 6.57 9.59
N GLY A 249 -11.38 6.01 10.74
CA GLY A 249 -10.77 4.76 11.25
C GLY A 249 -11.16 3.49 10.48
N GLN A 250 -12.14 3.57 9.58
CA GLN A 250 -12.58 2.45 8.74
C GLN A 250 -11.90 2.47 7.36
N ILE A 251 -11.09 3.48 7.07
CA ILE A 251 -10.40 3.60 5.79
C ILE A 251 -9.37 2.48 5.64
N GLN A 252 -9.42 1.82 4.48
CA GLN A 252 -8.45 0.81 4.08
C GLN A 252 -7.91 1.16 2.69
N LEU A 253 -6.60 1.26 2.58
CA LEU A 253 -5.94 1.45 1.29
C LEU A 253 -5.65 0.10 0.64
N VAL A 254 -6.08 -0.06 -0.60
CA VAL A 254 -5.96 -1.31 -1.37
C VAL A 254 -4.93 -1.13 -2.47
N GLN A 255 -3.79 -1.81 -2.32
CA GLN A 255 -2.73 -1.86 -3.31
C GLN A 255 -2.97 -2.98 -4.32
N THR A 256 -2.28 -2.90 -5.47
CA THR A 256 -2.36 -3.95 -6.48
C THR A 256 -1.73 -5.26 -5.97
N PRO A 257 -2.24 -6.42 -6.41
CA PRO A 257 -1.65 -7.71 -6.03
C PRO A 257 -0.16 -7.81 -6.37
N GLU A 258 0.27 -7.25 -7.49
CA GLU A 258 1.67 -7.26 -7.95
C GLU A 258 2.57 -6.50 -6.98
N ALA A 259 2.14 -5.32 -6.51
CA ALA A 259 2.87 -4.52 -5.55
C ALA A 259 3.04 -5.26 -4.21
N ILE A 260 1.98 -5.93 -3.75
CA ILE A 260 2.00 -6.74 -2.53
C ILE A 260 2.96 -7.92 -2.69
N GLN A 261 2.87 -8.66 -3.80
CA GLN A 261 3.74 -9.80 -4.07
C GLN A 261 5.23 -9.42 -4.09
N PHE A 262 5.56 -8.32 -4.76
CA PHE A 262 6.95 -7.84 -4.80
C PHE A 262 7.46 -7.48 -3.40
N ALA A 263 6.68 -6.79 -2.60
CA ALA A 263 7.07 -6.44 -1.23
C ALA A 263 7.28 -7.69 -0.36
N LEU A 264 6.43 -8.71 -0.51
CA LEU A 264 6.56 -9.98 0.20
C LEU A 264 7.83 -10.75 -0.22
N GLN A 265 8.16 -10.78 -1.50
CA GLN A 265 9.38 -11.41 -2.01
C GLN A 265 10.63 -10.75 -1.42
N GLN A 266 10.67 -9.43 -1.34
CA GLN A 266 11.80 -8.73 -0.73
C GLN A 266 11.91 -8.98 0.78
N SER A 267 10.78 -9.07 1.49
CA SER A 267 10.76 -9.37 2.93
C SER A 267 11.19 -10.81 3.24
N GLY A 268 10.82 -11.77 2.39
CA GLY A 268 11.20 -13.20 2.52
C GLY A 268 12.68 -13.47 2.21
N GLY A 269 13.26 -12.72 1.25
CA GLY A 269 14.67 -12.87 0.88
C GLY A 269 15.64 -12.47 1.98
N ASN A 270 15.29 -11.51 2.83
CA ASN A 270 16.12 -11.09 3.96
C ASN A 270 16.13 -12.09 5.13
N ASN A 271 15.19 -13.04 5.20
CA ASN A 271 15.18 -14.11 6.19
C ASN A 271 15.95 -15.37 5.74
N ALA A 272 16.23 -15.51 4.45
CA ALA A 272 16.95 -16.68 3.91
C ALA A 272 18.48 -16.64 4.14
N GLN A 273 19.03 -15.55 4.62
CA GLN A 273 20.47 -15.39 4.89
C GLN A 273 20.88 -15.53 6.37
N ARG A 274 20.00 -16.03 7.25
CA ARG A 274 20.43 -16.49 8.56
C ARG A 274 20.68 -17.99 8.50
N PRO A 275 21.92 -18.49 8.63
CA PRO A 275 22.18 -19.92 8.75
C PRO A 275 21.50 -20.39 10.04
N ASN A 276 20.51 -21.24 9.89
CA ASN A 276 19.89 -21.97 11.00
C ASN A 276 20.90 -23.02 11.52
N GLN A 277 21.84 -22.59 12.37
CA GLN A 277 22.53 -23.48 13.31
C GLN A 277 21.71 -23.45 14.60
N ALA A 278 20.85 -24.39 14.76
CA ALA A 278 20.44 -25.06 16.00
C ALA A 278 19.03 -25.64 15.83
N ASN A 279 19.01 -26.92 15.63
CA ASN A 279 18.04 -27.96 16.04
C ASN A 279 17.75 -28.96 14.91
N GLN A 280 18.74 -29.81 14.68
CA GLN A 280 18.42 -31.16 14.17
C GLN A 280 17.91 -31.96 15.38
N PRO A 281 16.67 -32.49 15.34
CA PRO A 281 16.28 -33.52 16.29
C PRO A 281 17.08 -34.80 15.96
N ALA A 282 17.73 -35.34 17.00
CA ALA A 282 18.47 -36.57 16.96
C ALA A 282 17.59 -37.69 16.37
N SER A 283 18.09 -38.35 15.33
CA SER A 283 17.49 -39.56 14.78
C SER A 283 17.46 -40.65 15.84
N PRO A 284 16.35 -41.40 16.01
CA PRO A 284 16.31 -42.52 16.95
C PRO A 284 17.24 -43.62 16.51
N GLN A 285 18.19 -44.02 17.39
CA GLN A 285 19.05 -45.17 17.24
C GLN A 285 18.18 -46.42 17.23
N ARG A 286 18.32 -47.27 16.20
CA ARG A 286 17.77 -48.59 16.18
C ARG A 286 18.47 -49.46 17.23
N PRO A 287 17.74 -50.31 18.01
CA PRO A 287 18.35 -51.25 18.93
C PRO A 287 19.09 -52.33 18.18
N ASN A 288 20.30 -52.60 18.64
CA ASN A 288 21.19 -53.69 18.22
C ASN A 288 20.55 -55.02 18.64
N GLN A 289 20.09 -55.83 17.68
CA GLN A 289 19.74 -57.23 17.97
C GLN A 289 21.03 -58.08 17.97
N GLN A 290 21.51 -58.33 19.19
CA GLN A 290 22.35 -59.51 19.45
C GLN A 290 21.43 -60.72 19.50
N GLY A 291 21.57 -61.61 18.50
CA GLY A 291 21.01 -62.94 18.50
C GLY A 291 22.11 -63.94 18.31
N GLY A 292 22.43 -64.59 19.40
CA GLY A 292 23.34 -65.73 19.43
C GLY A 292 22.71 -66.97 18.79
N GLY A 293 23.53 -67.82 18.31
CA GLY A 293 23.14 -69.12 17.73
C GLY A 293 24.34 -70.05 17.56
N GLN A 294 24.49 -70.83 18.59
CA GLN A 294 25.44 -72.00 18.70
C GLN A 294 25.39 -72.90 17.48
N GLY A 295 26.53 -73.39 17.11
CA GLY A 295 27.01 -74.76 17.20
C GLY A 295 26.48 -75.73 16.19
N THR A 296 27.30 -76.35 15.51
CA THR A 296 27.64 -77.80 15.57
C THR A 296 28.44 -78.23 14.35
N ASN A 297 29.57 -78.62 14.64
CA ASN A 297 30.43 -79.67 14.18
C ASN A 297 29.75 -80.75 13.30
N ARG A 298 30.33 -81.17 12.12
CA ARG A 298 30.73 -82.51 11.75
C ARG A 298 31.16 -82.69 10.28
N ASN A 299 32.42 -83.10 10.17
CA ASN A 299 32.98 -84.12 9.34
C ASN A 299 32.39 -84.42 7.93
N ARG A 300 33.11 -84.19 6.91
CA ARG A 300 33.97 -85.11 6.13
C ARG A 300 34.52 -84.41 4.91
#